data_81ccc37271a963764b8e2c087a0a0422
#
_entry.id   81ccc37271a963764b8e2c087a0a0422
#
_cell.length_a   1.000
_cell.length_b   1.000
_cell.length_c   1.000
_cell.angle_alpha   90.00
_cell.angle_beta   90.00
_cell.angle_gamma   90.00
#
_symmetry.space_group_name_H-M   'P 1'
#
loop_
_entity.id
_entity.type
_entity.pdbx_description
1 polymer ?
#
loop_
_entity_poly.entity_id
_entity_poly.type
_entity_poly.pdbx_seq_one_letter_code
_entity_poly.pdbx_strand_id
1 'polypeptide(L)'
;MPVRSLNSSVIRWPDAATVARALRAWAEETARLRPELRRVGYFGSLARGNWGVGSDVDVIIVVRIAGAPFFRRAAEWDLTRLPVPADVLVFTEEEWRAMRDAGRRMSREPIEWIFVAAG
;
A
#
# COMPACT_ATOMS: atom_id res chain seq x y z
N MET A 1 -12.65 -25.24 27.96
CA MET A 1 -12.45 -24.85 27.22
C MET A 1 -11.68 -24.77 26.54
N PRO A 2 -11.60 -24.91 26.25
CA PRO A 2 -10.79 -24.69 25.54
C PRO A 2 -10.91 -23.90 24.68
N VAL A 3 -11.45 -23.59 24.49
CA VAL A 3 -11.45 -22.80 23.74
C VAL A 3 -10.36 -22.11 23.46
N ARG A 4 -9.41 -22.32 23.54
CA ARG A 4 -8.39 -21.66 23.34
C ARG A 4 -7.73 -21.64 22.09
N SER A 5 -7.64 -22.57 21.32
CA SER A 5 -7.11 -22.58 19.99
C SER A 5 -7.91 -21.68 19.09
N LEU A 6 -9.18 -21.66 19.30
CA LEU A 6 -10.06 -20.79 18.57
C LEU A 6 -9.68 -19.33 18.76
N ASN A 7 -9.39 -18.97 19.99
CA ASN A 7 -9.00 -17.60 20.29
C ASN A 7 -7.66 -17.26 19.66
N SER A 8 -6.74 -18.17 19.63
CA SER A 8 -5.46 -17.95 19.00
C SER A 8 -5.63 -17.68 17.51
N SER A 9 -6.49 -18.42 16.87
CA SER A 9 -6.76 -18.24 15.47
C SER A 9 -7.34 -16.86 15.17
N VAL A 10 -8.28 -16.42 16.00
CA VAL A 10 -8.97 -15.16 15.80
C VAL A 10 -8.03 -13.98 16.00
N ILE A 11 -7.12 -14.08 16.95
CA ILE A 11 -6.23 -12.95 17.26
C ILE A 11 -4.92 -13.00 16.49
N ARG A 12 -4.72 -14.02 15.69
CA ARG A 12 -3.52 -14.09 14.87
C ARG A 12 -3.60 -13.07 13.74
N TRP A 13 -2.57 -12.26 13.65
CA TRP A 13 -2.49 -11.21 12.65
C TRP A 13 -1.29 -11.49 11.74
N PRO A 14 -1.41 -11.28 10.43
CA PRO A 14 -0.27 -11.51 9.55
C PRO A 14 0.93 -10.66 9.95
N ASP A 15 2.12 -11.22 9.85
CA ASP A 15 3.32 -10.47 10.18
C ASP A 15 3.70 -9.52 9.03
N ALA A 16 4.65 -8.63 9.31
CA ALA A 16 5.06 -7.60 8.36
C ALA A 16 5.55 -8.19 7.04
N ALA A 17 6.33 -9.27 7.10
CA ALA A 17 6.88 -9.89 5.90
C ALA A 17 5.78 -10.48 5.02
N THR A 18 4.77 -11.10 5.64
CA THR A 18 3.65 -11.65 4.92
C THR A 18 2.86 -10.57 4.18
N VAL A 19 2.61 -9.45 4.86
CA VAL A 19 1.87 -8.33 4.26
C VAL A 19 2.68 -7.72 3.11
N ALA A 20 3.98 -7.52 3.31
CA ALA A 20 4.82 -6.94 2.28
C ALA A 20 4.88 -7.83 1.04
N ARG A 21 4.99 -9.15 1.23
CA ARG A 21 4.99 -10.09 0.09
C ARG A 21 3.66 -10.08 -0.65
N ALA A 22 2.56 -10.03 0.08
CA ALA A 22 1.23 -9.99 -0.53
C ALA A 22 1.05 -8.72 -1.34
N LEU A 23 1.51 -7.59 -0.82
CA LEU A 23 1.41 -6.33 -1.54
C LEU A 23 2.29 -6.33 -2.80
N ARG A 24 3.50 -6.88 -2.72
CA ARG A 24 4.36 -7.00 -3.90
C ARG A 24 3.70 -7.85 -4.98
N ALA A 25 3.13 -8.99 -4.60
CA ALA A 25 2.46 -9.87 -5.56
C ALA A 25 1.27 -9.17 -6.20
N TRP A 26 0.50 -8.44 -5.40
CA TRP A 26 -0.62 -7.66 -5.89
C TRP A 26 -0.16 -6.61 -6.90
N ALA A 27 0.93 -5.91 -6.58
CA ALA A 27 1.43 -4.85 -7.45
C ALA A 27 1.92 -5.40 -8.79
N GLU A 28 2.63 -6.51 -8.77
CA GLU A 28 3.14 -7.13 -9.99
C GLU A 28 2.00 -7.63 -10.88
N GLU A 29 0.99 -8.23 -10.28
CA GLU A 29 -0.17 -8.70 -11.03
C GLU A 29 -0.96 -7.53 -11.60
N THR A 30 -1.19 -6.51 -10.77
CA THR A 30 -1.96 -5.33 -11.18
C THR A 30 -1.27 -4.58 -12.30
N ALA A 31 0.05 -4.50 -12.27
CA ALA A 31 0.82 -3.81 -13.30
C ALA A 31 0.62 -4.43 -14.68
N ARG A 32 0.36 -5.73 -14.74
CA ARG A 32 0.10 -6.37 -16.03
C ARG A 32 -1.23 -5.96 -16.63
N LEU A 33 -2.18 -5.55 -15.79
CA LEU A 33 -3.53 -5.19 -16.22
C LEU A 33 -3.71 -3.67 -16.32
N ARG A 34 -2.87 -2.91 -15.64
CA ARG A 34 -2.99 -1.46 -15.54
C ARG A 34 -1.66 -0.81 -15.89
N PRO A 35 -1.43 -0.53 -17.18
CA PRO A 35 -0.14 0.02 -17.63
C PRO A 35 0.16 1.41 -17.08
N GLU A 36 -0.85 2.12 -16.58
CA GLU A 36 -0.61 3.42 -15.95
C GLU A 36 0.06 3.32 -14.59
N LEU A 37 0.12 2.13 -13.99
CA LEU A 37 0.75 1.94 -12.68
C LEU A 37 2.25 2.13 -12.78
N ARG A 38 2.80 3.06 -11.99
CA ARG A 38 4.23 3.38 -12.03
C ARG A 38 4.98 2.91 -10.80
N ARG A 39 4.40 3.08 -9.60
CA ARG A 39 5.04 2.66 -8.36
C ARG A 39 4.00 2.22 -7.36
N VAL A 40 4.38 1.28 -6.51
CA VAL A 40 3.61 0.91 -5.34
C VAL A 40 4.56 0.81 -4.16
N GLY A 41 4.17 1.39 -3.05
CA GLY A 41 4.96 1.30 -1.83
C GLY A 41 4.06 1.30 -0.61
N TYR A 42 4.68 1.16 0.55
CA TYR A 42 3.96 1.28 1.82
C TYR A 42 4.72 2.21 2.74
N PHE A 43 3.98 2.81 3.65
CA PHE A 43 4.53 3.73 4.63
C PHE A 43 3.87 3.43 5.98
N GLY A 44 3.99 4.33 6.94
CA GLY A 44 3.37 4.13 8.24
C GLY A 44 4.02 3.03 9.06
N SER A 45 3.23 2.32 9.86
CA SER A 45 3.76 1.36 10.83
C SER A 45 4.55 0.23 10.17
N LEU A 46 4.12 -0.23 9.00
CA LEU A 46 4.84 -1.30 8.30
C LEU A 46 6.24 -0.84 7.89
N ALA A 47 6.35 0.38 7.37
CA ALA A 47 7.64 0.91 6.94
C ALA A 47 8.53 1.28 8.13
N ARG A 48 7.93 1.72 9.23
CA ARG A 48 8.69 2.15 10.41
C ARG A 48 9.11 1.00 11.32
N GLY A 49 8.61 -0.23 11.06
CA GLY A 49 9.00 -1.38 11.85
C GLY A 49 8.24 -1.54 13.15
N ASN A 50 7.11 -0.84 13.32
CA ASN A 50 6.28 -1.02 14.51
C ASN A 50 4.91 -1.64 14.18
N TRP A 51 4.94 -2.56 13.22
CA TRP A 51 3.77 -3.32 12.82
C TRP A 51 3.29 -4.20 13.96
N GLY A 52 1.97 -4.28 14.16
CA GLY A 52 1.41 -5.10 15.23
C GLY A 52 -0.02 -5.52 14.90
N VAL A 53 -0.60 -6.27 15.84
CA VAL A 53 -1.97 -6.77 15.72
C VAL A 53 -2.92 -5.59 15.52
N GLY A 54 -3.81 -5.73 14.53
CA GLY A 54 -4.79 -4.69 14.22
C GLY A 54 -4.29 -3.58 13.32
N SER A 55 -3.00 -3.59 12.94
CA SER A 55 -2.47 -2.58 12.04
C SER A 55 -3.06 -2.70 10.65
N ASP A 56 -3.40 -1.57 10.05
CA ASP A 56 -3.73 -1.50 8.62
C ASP A 56 -2.46 -1.19 7.86
N VAL A 57 -2.41 -1.60 6.58
CA VAL A 57 -1.27 -1.25 5.76
C VAL A 57 -1.57 0.06 5.03
N ASP A 58 -0.62 1.00 5.11
CA ASP A 58 -0.73 2.28 4.41
C ASP A 58 -0.01 2.15 3.07
N VAL A 59 -0.76 2.22 1.98
CA VAL A 59 -0.25 1.98 0.63
C VAL A 59 -0.25 3.28 -0.15
N ILE A 60 0.84 3.51 -0.86
CA ILE A 60 0.93 4.62 -1.80
C ILE A 60 1.08 4.05 -3.20
N ILE A 61 0.27 4.55 -4.12
CA ILE A 61 0.29 4.18 -5.53
C ILE A 61 0.60 5.43 -6.33
N VAL A 62 1.54 5.33 -7.26
CA VAL A 62 1.85 6.42 -8.18
C VAL A 62 1.49 5.93 -9.57
N VAL A 63 0.68 6.72 -10.29
CA VAL A 63 0.23 6.40 -11.62
C VAL A 63 0.68 7.47 -12.60
N ARG A 64 0.75 7.09 -13.88
CA ARG A 64 1.15 8.05 -14.91
C ARG A 64 0.12 9.17 -15.04
N ILE A 65 -1.14 8.81 -15.12
CA ILE A 65 -2.25 9.76 -15.16
C ILE A 65 -3.42 9.17 -14.39
N ALA A 66 -4.35 10.03 -13.98
CA ALA A 66 -5.57 9.60 -13.33
C ALA A 66 -6.72 10.45 -13.82
N GLY A 67 -7.85 9.81 -14.14
CA GLY A 67 -9.04 10.51 -14.58
C GLY A 67 -9.89 11.04 -13.45
N ALA A 68 -9.83 10.40 -12.28
CA ALA A 68 -10.65 10.78 -11.14
C ALA A 68 -9.93 11.79 -10.25
N PRO A 69 -10.69 12.63 -9.52
CA PRO A 69 -10.07 13.49 -8.52
C PRO A 69 -9.47 12.66 -7.39
N PHE A 70 -8.49 13.25 -6.70
CA PHE A 70 -7.66 12.53 -5.74
C PHE A 70 -8.49 11.71 -4.75
N PHE A 71 -9.53 12.29 -4.18
CA PHE A 71 -10.27 11.63 -3.11
C PHE A 71 -11.10 10.44 -3.58
N ARG A 72 -11.24 10.24 -4.88
CA ARG A 72 -11.99 9.10 -5.44
C ARG A 72 -11.10 8.00 -5.99
N ARG A 73 -9.80 8.27 -6.13
CA ARG A 73 -8.91 7.35 -6.84
C ARG A 73 -8.74 6.03 -6.13
N ALA A 74 -8.73 6.05 -4.79
CA ALA A 74 -8.50 4.82 -4.03
C ALA A 74 -9.54 3.76 -4.36
N ALA A 75 -10.78 4.16 -4.62
CA ALA A 75 -11.85 3.22 -4.92
C ALA A 75 -11.66 2.47 -6.25
N GLU A 76 -10.76 2.94 -7.10
CA GLU A 76 -10.49 2.31 -8.38
C GLU A 76 -9.45 1.19 -8.29
N TRP A 77 -8.88 0.96 -7.11
CA TRP A 77 -7.82 -0.03 -6.89
C TRP A 77 -8.31 -1.03 -5.84
N ASP A 78 -8.39 -2.28 -6.24
CA ASP A 78 -8.93 -3.33 -5.37
C ASP A 78 -7.79 -4.04 -4.63
N LEU A 79 -7.64 -3.71 -3.35
CA LEU A 79 -6.66 -4.33 -2.48
C LEU A 79 -7.30 -5.28 -1.47
N THR A 80 -8.54 -5.72 -1.73
CA THR A 80 -9.24 -6.60 -0.79
C THR A 80 -8.61 -7.98 -0.69
N ARG A 81 -7.74 -8.36 -1.64
CA ARG A 81 -7.03 -9.63 -1.58
C ARG A 81 -5.89 -9.64 -0.60
N LEU A 82 -5.50 -8.47 -0.07
CA LEU A 82 -4.48 -8.42 0.97
C LEU A 82 -5.03 -9.02 2.27
N PRO A 83 -4.16 -9.61 3.08
CA PRO A 83 -4.60 -10.27 4.32
C PRO A 83 -4.98 -9.31 5.44
N VAL A 84 -4.82 -8.01 5.23
CA VAL A 84 -5.17 -6.95 6.19
C VAL A 84 -5.83 -5.81 5.45
N PRO A 85 -6.61 -4.95 6.13
CA PRO A 85 -7.16 -3.76 5.49
C PRO A 85 -6.06 -2.82 5.03
N ALA A 86 -6.34 -2.09 3.95
CA ALA A 86 -5.37 -1.14 3.38
C ALA A 86 -5.98 0.24 3.26
N ASP A 87 -5.21 1.24 3.66
CA ASP A 87 -5.50 2.64 3.37
C ASP A 87 -4.66 3.05 2.19
N VAL A 88 -5.28 3.58 1.14
CA VAL A 88 -4.61 3.78 -0.14
C VAL A 88 -4.63 5.24 -0.53
N LEU A 89 -3.46 5.76 -0.88
CA LEU A 89 -3.31 7.09 -1.48
C LEU A 89 -2.79 6.92 -2.90
N VAL A 90 -3.42 7.58 -3.86
CA VAL A 90 -3.05 7.47 -5.27
C VAL A 90 -2.67 8.84 -5.78
N PHE A 91 -1.42 8.98 -6.22
CA PHE A 91 -0.89 10.21 -6.81
C PHE A 91 -0.50 9.97 -8.25
N THR A 92 -0.64 11.00 -9.10
CA THR A 92 0.00 10.94 -10.41
C THR A 92 1.49 11.24 -10.25
N GLU A 93 2.28 10.86 -11.24
CA GLU A 93 3.71 11.17 -11.23
C GLU A 93 3.95 12.67 -11.10
N GLU A 94 3.13 13.46 -11.76
CA GLU A 94 3.26 14.91 -11.69
C GLU A 94 2.98 15.42 -10.28
N GLU A 95 1.92 14.94 -9.66
CA GLU A 95 1.59 15.33 -8.30
C GLU A 95 2.67 14.93 -7.31
N TRP A 96 3.18 13.72 -7.47
CA TRP A 96 4.24 13.22 -6.58
C TRP A 96 5.50 14.07 -6.70
N ARG A 97 5.88 14.39 -7.95
CA ARG A 97 7.05 15.25 -8.18
C ARG A 97 6.86 16.64 -7.58
N ALA A 98 5.66 17.21 -7.76
CA ALA A 98 5.35 18.52 -7.19
C ALA A 98 5.43 18.52 -5.66
N MET A 99 4.97 17.45 -5.02
CA MET A 99 5.06 17.32 -3.57
C MET A 99 6.51 17.25 -3.10
N ARG A 100 7.34 16.50 -3.82
CA ARG A 100 8.78 16.43 -3.46
C ARG A 100 9.45 17.78 -3.63
N ASP A 101 9.17 18.46 -4.74
CA ASP A 101 9.78 19.76 -5.01
C ASP A 101 9.36 20.80 -3.97
N ALA A 102 8.13 20.71 -3.49
CA ALA A 102 7.61 21.63 -2.47
C ALA A 102 8.00 21.20 -1.05
N GLY A 103 8.66 20.06 -0.89
CA GLY A 103 9.03 19.55 0.43
C GLY A 103 7.85 19.19 1.30
N ARG A 104 6.75 18.74 0.70
CA ARG A 104 5.55 18.39 1.43
C ARG A 104 5.81 17.21 2.35
N ARG A 105 5.07 17.18 3.47
CA ARG A 105 5.27 16.18 4.51
C ARG A 105 5.19 14.75 3.98
N MET A 106 4.20 14.45 3.13
CA MET A 106 4.02 13.11 2.60
C MET A 106 5.25 12.64 1.82
N SER A 107 5.89 13.53 1.07
CA SER A 107 7.07 13.15 0.29
C SER A 107 8.31 12.89 1.15
N ARG A 108 8.26 13.24 2.44
CA ARG A 108 9.35 12.98 3.39
C ARG A 108 9.07 11.78 4.28
N GLU A 109 7.90 11.18 4.15
CA GLU A 109 7.54 9.98 4.89
C GLU A 109 8.45 8.82 4.44
N PRO A 110 8.95 7.98 5.36
CA PRO A 110 9.68 6.79 4.94
C PRO A 110 8.75 5.87 4.15
N ILE A 111 9.12 5.60 2.92
CA ILE A 111 8.33 4.75 2.02
C ILE A 111 9.21 3.61 1.53
N GLU A 112 8.71 2.38 1.67
CA GLU A 112 9.34 1.23 1.04
C GLU A 112 8.66 0.99 -0.30
N TRP A 113 9.39 1.23 -1.37
CA TRP A 113 8.89 1.01 -2.72
C TRP A 113 9.09 -0.46 -3.08
N ILE A 114 8.00 -1.17 -3.32
CA ILE A 114 8.06 -2.61 -3.62
C ILE A 114 7.79 -2.91 -5.09
N PHE A 115 7.39 -1.92 -5.85
CA PHE A 115 7.20 -2.03 -7.29
C PHE A 115 7.55 -0.70 -7.93
N VAL A 116 8.38 -0.74 -8.94
CA VAL A 116 8.72 0.43 -9.78
C VAL A 116 8.70 -0.02 -11.21
N ALA A 117 7.86 0.60 -12.01
CA ALA A 117 7.73 0.23 -13.42
C ALA A 117 8.98 0.63 -14.20
N ALA A 118 9.35 -0.20 -15.16
CA ALA A 118 10.45 0.08 -16.05
C ALA A 118 10.04 1.16 -17.06
N GLY A 119 10.98 1.99 -17.44
CA GLY A 119 10.79 3.00 -18.45
C GLY A 119 10.06 4.23 -18.01
#